data_059f3fa1147f5831d7e2bc2c37647cb2
#
_entry.id   059f3fa1147f5831d7e2bc2c37647cb2
#
_cell.length_a   1.000
_cell.length_b   1.000
_cell.length_c   1.000
_cell.angle_alpha   90.00
_cell.angle_beta   90.00
_cell.angle_gamma   90.00
#
_symmetry.space_group_name_H-M   'P 1'
#
loop_
_entity.id
_entity.type
_entity.pdbx_description
1 polymer ?
#
loop_
_entity_poly.entity_id
_entity_poly.type
_entity_poly.pdbx_seq_one_letter_code
_entity_poly.pdbx_strand_id
1 'polypeptide(L)'
;MDKFLYHYCSTKKMYGILSSKQLRMSDITKSNDYDEVFMFFPGIIDAMRERYRKDPFQFKFACEYGENAISAFLHLIYGYFRTRFDKGGVTNFVVCFCEDGDKLSQWRGYADNGKGVSIGFSA
;
A
#
# COMPACT_ATOMS: atom_id res chain seq x y z
N MET A 1 10.33 1.11 23.98
CA MET A 1 9.52 2.30 23.59
C MET A 1 8.39 1.78 22.75
N ASP A 2 7.16 2.07 23.15
CA ASP A 2 6.00 1.69 22.37
C ASP A 2 6.04 2.41 21.03
N LYS A 3 5.93 1.65 19.94
CA LYS A 3 5.88 2.22 18.58
C LYS A 3 4.45 2.68 18.34
N PHE A 4 4.27 3.96 17.96
CA PHE A 4 2.97 4.48 17.57
C PHE A 4 2.84 4.54 16.05
N LEU A 5 1.64 4.26 15.58
CA LEU A 5 1.22 4.51 14.21
C LEU A 5 0.10 5.55 14.22
N TYR A 6 0.20 6.54 13.35
CA TYR A 6 -0.68 7.70 13.34
C TYR A 6 -1.65 7.67 12.17
N HIS A 7 -2.94 7.84 12.47
CA HIS A 7 -3.99 7.99 11.47
C HIS A 7 -4.43 9.44 11.39
N TYR A 8 -4.22 10.07 10.23
CA TYR A 8 -4.62 11.45 9.98
C TYR A 8 -6.03 11.49 9.43
N CYS A 9 -6.89 12.31 10.00
CA CYS A 9 -8.27 12.44 9.55
C CYS A 9 -8.89 13.79 9.94
N SER A 10 -10.06 14.09 9.36
CA SER A 10 -10.85 15.25 9.78
C SER A 10 -11.41 15.05 11.21
N THR A 11 -11.73 16.15 11.90
CA THR A 11 -12.36 16.12 13.23
C THR A 11 -13.68 15.36 13.22
N LYS A 12 -14.45 15.42 12.13
CA LYS A 12 -15.69 14.64 11.97
C LYS A 12 -15.42 13.13 11.95
N LYS A 13 -14.38 12.69 11.23
CA LYS A 13 -13.96 11.28 11.20
C LYS A 13 -13.45 10.82 12.57
N MET A 14 -12.66 11.65 13.26
CA MET A 14 -12.20 11.39 14.64
C MET A 14 -13.39 11.11 15.57
N TYR A 15 -14.39 11.98 15.55
CA TYR A 15 -15.60 11.77 16.38
C TYR A 15 -16.27 10.43 16.09
N GLY A 16 -16.38 10.05 14.81
CA GLY A 16 -16.90 8.75 14.40
C GLY A 16 -16.08 7.58 14.92
N ILE A 17 -14.74 7.67 14.85
CA ILE A 17 -13.82 6.64 15.37
C ILE A 17 -13.96 6.49 16.87
N LEU A 18 -13.94 7.59 17.62
CA LEU A 18 -14.04 7.57 19.08
C LEU A 18 -15.39 7.06 19.59
N SER A 19 -16.49 7.43 18.92
CA SER A 19 -17.83 7.00 19.30
C SER A 19 -18.12 5.54 18.98
N SER A 20 -17.67 5.06 17.81
CA SER A 20 -17.90 3.67 17.37
C SER A 20 -16.82 2.69 17.83
N LYS A 21 -15.64 3.20 18.23
CA LYS A 21 -14.41 2.43 18.47
C LYS A 21 -14.00 1.58 17.25
N GLN A 22 -14.27 2.07 16.05
CA GLN A 22 -14.01 1.37 14.79
C GLN A 22 -13.27 2.29 13.82
N LEU A 23 -12.29 1.74 13.12
CA LEU A 23 -11.65 2.36 11.98
C LEU A 23 -12.39 1.95 10.71
N ARG A 24 -12.89 2.94 9.95
CA ARG A 24 -13.49 2.69 8.65
C ARG A 24 -12.39 2.54 7.61
N MET A 25 -12.37 1.41 6.95
CA MET A 25 -11.51 1.18 5.79
C MET A 25 -12.17 1.77 4.54
N SER A 26 -11.37 2.35 3.68
CA SER A 26 -11.81 2.90 2.39
C SER A 26 -11.51 1.93 1.26
N ASP A 27 -12.39 1.90 0.25
CA ASP A 27 -12.13 1.21 -1.00
C ASP A 27 -10.90 1.85 -1.66
N ILE A 28 -9.87 1.04 -1.93
CA ILE A 28 -8.59 1.51 -2.46
C ILE A 28 -8.73 2.17 -3.82
N THR A 29 -9.71 1.73 -4.62
CA THR A 29 -9.96 2.30 -5.96
C THR A 29 -10.46 3.74 -5.91
N LYS A 30 -10.89 4.19 -4.73
CA LYS A 30 -11.36 5.56 -4.45
C LYS A 30 -10.39 6.35 -3.57
N SER A 31 -9.23 5.77 -3.28
CA SER A 31 -8.18 6.41 -2.49
C SER A 31 -7.24 7.21 -3.39
N ASN A 32 -6.69 8.30 -2.85
CA ASN A 32 -5.58 9.02 -3.48
C ASN A 32 -4.32 8.16 -3.62
N ASP A 33 -4.25 7.07 -2.84
CA ASP A 33 -3.11 6.16 -2.78
C ASP A 33 -3.29 4.95 -3.72
N TYR A 34 -4.29 4.97 -4.62
CA TYR A 34 -4.57 3.85 -5.51
C TYR A 34 -3.33 3.42 -6.33
N ASP A 35 -2.65 4.37 -6.91
CA ASP A 35 -1.45 4.08 -7.70
C ASP A 35 -0.27 3.63 -6.82
N GLU A 36 -0.20 4.06 -5.55
CA GLU A 36 0.86 3.66 -4.62
C GLU A 36 0.84 2.15 -4.34
N VAL A 37 -0.34 1.51 -4.38
CA VAL A 37 -0.46 0.05 -4.23
C VAL A 37 0.32 -0.70 -5.30
N PHE A 38 0.50 -0.10 -6.46
CA PHE A 38 1.22 -0.72 -7.57
C PHE A 38 2.68 -0.26 -7.69
N MET A 39 3.08 0.81 -6.99
CA MET A 39 4.45 1.36 -7.05
C MET A 39 5.51 0.39 -6.51
N PHE A 40 5.14 -0.56 -5.67
CA PHE A 40 6.08 -1.55 -5.14
C PHE A 40 6.46 -2.64 -6.16
N PHE A 41 5.66 -2.85 -7.22
CA PHE A 41 5.96 -3.90 -8.20
C PHE A 41 7.31 -3.76 -8.92
N PRO A 42 7.74 -2.57 -9.37
CA PRO A 42 9.08 -2.42 -9.94
C PRO A 42 10.19 -2.86 -8.98
N GLY A 43 10.10 -2.46 -7.70
CA GLY A 43 11.06 -2.87 -6.68
C GLY A 43 11.08 -4.38 -6.43
N ILE A 44 9.92 -5.05 -6.49
CA ILE A 44 9.83 -6.51 -6.39
C ILE A 44 10.52 -7.16 -7.60
N ILE A 45 10.30 -6.64 -8.81
CA ILE A 45 10.92 -7.16 -10.03
C ILE A 45 12.45 -7.09 -9.90
N ASP A 46 12.97 -5.95 -9.46
CA ASP A 46 14.42 -5.77 -9.33
C ASP A 46 15.01 -6.66 -8.22
N ALA A 47 14.34 -6.76 -7.08
CA ALA A 47 14.74 -7.64 -5.99
C ALA A 47 14.74 -9.12 -6.40
N MET A 48 13.74 -9.57 -7.17
CA MET A 48 13.68 -10.94 -7.68
C MET A 48 14.76 -11.20 -8.73
N ARG A 49 15.06 -10.24 -9.61
CA ARG A 49 16.17 -10.36 -10.56
C ARG A 49 17.51 -10.49 -9.85
N GLU A 50 17.76 -9.65 -8.84
CA GLU A 50 18.98 -9.71 -8.06
C GLU A 50 19.12 -11.06 -7.33
N ARG A 51 18.03 -11.56 -6.76
CA ARG A 51 18.02 -12.87 -6.10
C ARG A 51 18.26 -14.01 -7.10
N TYR A 52 17.67 -13.94 -8.30
CA TYR A 52 17.93 -14.90 -9.37
C TYR A 52 19.42 -14.92 -9.78
N ARG A 53 20.07 -13.75 -9.90
CA ARG A 53 21.50 -13.67 -10.22
C ARG A 53 22.38 -14.31 -9.15
N LYS A 54 21.97 -14.23 -7.86
CA LYS A 54 22.70 -14.84 -6.75
C LYS A 54 22.49 -16.35 -6.66
N ASP A 55 21.27 -16.82 -6.93
CA ASP A 55 20.91 -18.24 -6.85
C ASP A 55 19.79 -18.59 -7.85
N PRO A 56 20.14 -18.91 -9.10
CA PRO A 56 19.16 -19.25 -10.13
C PRO A 56 18.29 -20.45 -9.80
N PHE A 57 18.80 -21.40 -9.02
CA PHE A 57 18.09 -22.64 -8.72
C PHE A 57 16.84 -22.46 -7.85
N GLN A 58 16.73 -21.34 -7.13
CA GLN A 58 15.51 -21.00 -6.39
C GLN A 58 14.32 -20.67 -7.31
N PHE A 59 14.58 -20.35 -8.57
CA PHE A 59 13.57 -19.96 -9.56
C PHE A 59 13.54 -20.96 -10.72
N LYS A 60 13.06 -22.16 -10.47
CA LYS A 60 13.07 -23.27 -11.47
C LYS A 60 12.53 -22.87 -12.83
N PHE A 61 11.45 -22.07 -12.89
CA PHE A 61 10.88 -21.60 -14.14
C PHE A 61 11.81 -20.64 -14.89
N ALA A 62 12.61 -19.85 -14.19
CA ALA A 62 13.54 -18.90 -14.81
C ALA A 62 14.85 -19.58 -15.23
N CYS A 63 15.20 -20.74 -14.65
CA CYS A 63 16.34 -21.52 -15.10
C CYS A 63 16.19 -21.98 -16.55
N GLU A 64 14.94 -22.24 -16.98
CA GLU A 64 14.65 -22.69 -18.34
C GLU A 64 14.53 -21.53 -19.33
N TYR A 65 13.97 -20.38 -18.90
CA TYR A 65 13.64 -19.26 -19.77
C TYR A 65 14.50 -18.00 -19.53
N GLY A 66 15.43 -18.03 -18.57
CA GLY A 66 16.34 -16.93 -18.23
C GLY A 66 15.72 -15.82 -17.39
N GLU A 67 16.54 -14.80 -17.06
CA GLU A 67 16.17 -13.67 -16.18
C GLU A 67 14.93 -12.90 -16.68
N ASN A 68 14.75 -12.82 -17.99
CA ASN A 68 13.62 -12.12 -18.59
C ASN A 68 12.27 -12.78 -18.26
N ALA A 69 12.25 -14.09 -17.98
CA ALA A 69 11.05 -14.80 -17.58
C ALA A 69 10.49 -14.29 -16.25
N ILE A 70 11.34 -13.90 -15.30
CA ILE A 70 10.92 -13.29 -14.01
C ILE A 70 10.16 -12.00 -14.28
N SER A 71 10.71 -11.16 -15.14
CA SER A 71 10.08 -9.87 -15.48
C SER A 71 8.75 -10.08 -16.21
N ALA A 72 8.71 -10.98 -17.21
CA ALA A 72 7.50 -11.28 -17.94
C ALA A 72 6.40 -11.83 -17.02
N PHE A 73 6.73 -12.76 -16.15
CA PHE A 73 5.80 -13.32 -15.16
C PHE A 73 5.23 -12.27 -14.21
N LEU A 74 6.09 -11.41 -13.67
CA LEU A 74 5.66 -10.36 -12.76
C LEU A 74 4.83 -9.27 -13.47
N HIS A 75 5.14 -8.94 -14.72
CA HIS A 75 4.31 -8.04 -15.52
C HIS A 75 2.93 -8.64 -15.82
N LEU A 76 2.83 -9.94 -16.05
CA LEU A 76 1.55 -10.65 -16.22
C LEU A 76 0.73 -10.60 -14.92
N ILE A 77 1.36 -10.86 -13.77
CA ILE A 77 0.72 -10.75 -12.46
C ILE A 77 0.24 -9.32 -12.21
N TYR A 78 1.11 -8.33 -12.42
CA TYR A 78 0.76 -6.92 -12.28
C TYR A 78 -0.43 -6.54 -13.17
N GLY A 79 -0.40 -6.89 -14.46
CA GLY A 79 -1.47 -6.62 -15.40
C GLY A 79 -2.79 -7.31 -15.01
N TYR A 80 -2.71 -8.55 -14.53
CA TYR A 80 -3.88 -9.28 -14.02
C TYR A 80 -4.50 -8.57 -12.82
N PHE A 81 -3.71 -8.22 -11.80
CA PHE A 81 -4.20 -7.51 -10.63
C PHE A 81 -4.76 -6.14 -11.02
N ARG A 82 -4.03 -5.35 -11.80
CA ARG A 82 -4.49 -4.04 -12.27
C ARG A 82 -5.85 -4.13 -12.97
N THR A 83 -5.98 -5.06 -13.91
CA THR A 83 -7.24 -5.26 -14.64
C THR A 83 -8.39 -5.68 -13.72
N ARG A 84 -8.12 -6.51 -12.72
CA ARG A 84 -9.14 -6.94 -11.75
C ARG A 84 -9.59 -5.81 -10.86
N PHE A 85 -8.66 -4.95 -10.41
CA PHE A 85 -8.98 -3.75 -9.66
C PHE A 85 -9.83 -2.78 -10.49
N ASP A 86 -9.39 -2.45 -11.71
CA ASP A 86 -10.04 -1.47 -12.57
C ASP A 86 -11.47 -1.91 -12.98
N LYS A 87 -11.69 -3.22 -13.15
CA LYS A 87 -13.02 -3.79 -13.49
C LYS A 87 -13.90 -4.09 -12.27
N GLY A 88 -13.47 -3.72 -11.05
CA GLY A 88 -14.24 -3.97 -9.82
C GLY A 88 -14.35 -5.45 -9.45
N GLY A 89 -13.54 -6.33 -10.05
CA GLY A 89 -13.54 -7.76 -9.77
C GLY A 89 -12.89 -8.16 -8.44
N VAL A 90 -12.16 -7.22 -7.80
CA VAL A 90 -11.57 -7.37 -6.47
C VAL A 90 -11.75 -6.04 -5.75
N THR A 91 -12.42 -6.04 -4.62
CA THR A 91 -12.53 -4.86 -3.76
C THR A 91 -11.59 -5.04 -2.57
N ASN A 92 -10.59 -4.17 -2.47
CA ASN A 92 -9.70 -4.11 -1.31
C ASN A 92 -10.01 -2.87 -0.51
N PHE A 93 -10.11 -3.05 0.79
CA PHE A 93 -10.30 -1.97 1.74
C PHE A 93 -9.01 -1.69 2.47
N VAL A 94 -8.66 -0.42 2.60
CA VAL A 94 -7.42 0.04 3.23
C VAL A 94 -7.69 1.07 4.31
N VAL A 95 -6.83 1.09 5.30
CA VAL A 95 -6.65 2.20 6.23
C VAL A 95 -5.17 2.53 6.28
N CYS A 96 -4.84 3.81 6.11
CA CYS A 96 -3.45 4.27 6.05
C CYS A 96 -3.00 4.78 7.41
N PHE A 97 -1.75 4.46 7.74
CA PHE A 97 -1.06 4.95 8.93
C PHE A 97 0.28 5.55 8.53
N CYS A 98 0.76 6.47 9.34
CA CYS A 98 2.08 7.07 9.22
C CYS A 98 2.88 6.81 10.49
N GLU A 99 4.18 6.60 10.38
CA GLU A 99 5.07 6.47 11.54
C GLU A 99 5.36 7.81 12.22
N ASP A 100 5.13 8.92 11.52
CA ASP A 100 5.33 10.28 12.03
C ASP A 100 3.97 10.93 12.34
N GLY A 101 3.81 11.39 13.57
CA GLY A 101 2.58 12.02 14.06
C GLY A 101 2.43 13.49 13.68
N ASP A 102 3.47 14.13 13.08
CA ASP A 102 3.48 15.55 12.73
C ASP A 102 4.07 15.81 11.33
N LYS A 103 3.66 15.05 10.34
CA LYS A 103 4.14 15.17 8.97
C LYS A 103 3.27 16.13 8.15
N LEU A 104 3.84 17.23 7.66
CA LEU A 104 3.11 18.27 6.92
C LEU A 104 2.33 17.77 5.72
N SER A 105 2.89 16.82 4.93
CA SER A 105 2.18 16.24 3.79
C SER A 105 0.93 15.46 4.20
N GLN A 106 0.96 14.79 5.35
CA GLN A 106 -0.18 14.06 5.91
C GLN A 106 -1.26 15.03 6.43
N TRP A 107 -0.85 16.11 7.09
CA TRP A 107 -1.77 17.17 7.50
C TRP A 107 -2.53 17.78 6.32
N ARG A 108 -1.83 18.02 5.21
CA ARG A 108 -2.44 18.58 3.99
C ARG A 108 -3.33 17.58 3.27
N GLY A 109 -2.87 16.34 3.11
CA GLY A 109 -3.57 15.32 2.30
C GLY A 109 -4.77 14.69 3.00
N TYR A 110 -4.70 14.48 4.32
CA TYR A 110 -5.66 13.63 5.03
C TYR A 110 -6.34 14.29 6.22
N ALA A 111 -5.79 15.37 6.76
CA ALA A 111 -6.31 16.05 7.94
C ALA A 111 -6.94 17.40 7.61
N ASP A 112 -7.77 17.46 6.58
CA ASP A 112 -8.55 18.64 6.20
C ASP A 112 -7.68 19.92 6.08
N ASN A 113 -6.57 19.82 5.31
CA ASN A 113 -5.58 20.89 5.14
C ASN A 113 -5.02 21.43 6.48
N GLY A 114 -4.79 20.57 7.45
CA GLY A 114 -4.24 20.92 8.76
C GLY A 114 -5.26 21.33 9.80
N LYS A 115 -6.56 21.26 9.50
CA LYS A 115 -7.65 21.52 10.44
C LYS A 115 -8.15 20.25 11.15
N GLY A 116 -7.63 19.11 10.76
CA GLY A 116 -8.00 17.81 11.32
C GLY A 116 -7.16 17.40 12.52
N VAL A 117 -7.00 16.11 12.69
CA VAL A 117 -6.30 15.49 13.82
C VAL A 117 -5.39 14.36 13.35
N SER A 118 -4.40 14.06 14.17
CA SER A 118 -3.55 12.87 14.07
C SER A 118 -3.79 11.99 15.30
N ILE A 119 -4.30 10.78 15.10
CA ILE A 119 -4.62 9.84 16.17
C ILE A 119 -3.52 8.79 16.24
N GLY A 120 -2.80 8.73 17.37
CA GLY A 120 -1.78 7.72 17.62
C GLY A 120 -2.39 6.44 18.16
N PHE A 121 -2.04 5.31 17.53
CA PHE A 121 -2.35 3.97 18.00
C PHE A 121 -1.06 3.30 18.45
N SER A 122 -1.07 2.69 19.62
CA SER A 122 0.03 1.85 20.09
C SER A 122 0.07 0.56 19.26
N ALA A 123 1.24 0.23 18.68
CA ALA A 123 1.46 -0.95 17.86
C ALA A 123 2.10 -2.08 18.67
#